data_b0c65b57e538a0191e43d075a08ce966
#
_entry.id   b0c65b57e538a0191e43d075a08ce966
#
_cell.length_a   1.000
_cell.length_b   1.000
_cell.length_c   1.000
_cell.angle_alpha   90.00
_cell.angle_beta   90.00
_cell.angle_gamma   90.00
#
_symmetry.space_group_name_H-M   'P 1'
#
loop_
_entity.id
_entity.type
_entity.pdbx_description
1 polymer ?
#
loop_
_entity_poly.entity_id
_entity_poly.type
_entity_poly.pdbx_seq_one_letter_code
_entity_poly.pdbx_strand_id
1 'polypeptide(L)'
;MPCHECLNRREFLAIAGAGAALATLAACGDSQIGAPLPAHIDIVVGSFAGLATIGQLVKVGDTHAAKRTGTTTFDAYSMRCTHAGCTTNIIAQQFSCPCHGSLFANDGSVIQGPASSSLPKLATSYNPGTDTLTIN
;
A
#
# COMPACT_ATOMS: atom_id res chain seq x y z
N MET A 1 7.67 22.61 -21.07
CA MET A 1 7.24 22.56 -22.50
C MET A 1 5.93 21.80 -22.56
N PRO A 2 4.82 22.40 -22.99
CA PRO A 2 3.54 21.72 -23.04
C PRO A 2 3.47 20.79 -24.24
N CYS A 3 3.09 19.54 -24.04
CA CYS A 3 2.75 18.61 -25.10
C CYS A 3 1.38 18.99 -25.69
N HIS A 4 1.41 19.81 -26.73
CA HIS A 4 0.28 20.00 -27.63
C HIS A 4 0.56 19.20 -28.90
N GLU A 5 -0.17 18.11 -29.08
CA GLU A 5 -0.70 17.60 -30.33
C GLU A 5 -1.19 16.17 -30.14
N CYS A 6 -2.42 16.09 -29.64
CA CYS A 6 -3.19 14.87 -29.86
C CYS A 6 -3.79 14.96 -31.27
N LEU A 7 -3.24 14.20 -32.20
CA LEU A 7 -3.76 14.08 -33.55
C LEU A 7 -5.23 13.62 -33.53
N ASN A 8 -6.06 14.39 -34.18
CA ASN A 8 -7.49 14.14 -34.32
C ASN A 8 -7.74 12.93 -35.23
N ARG A 9 -8.76 12.14 -34.91
CA ARG A 9 -9.19 10.92 -35.63
C ARG A 9 -9.36 11.06 -37.13
N ARG A 10 -9.50 12.28 -37.67
CA ARG A 10 -9.66 12.56 -39.08
C ARG A 10 -8.37 12.59 -39.89
N GLU A 11 -7.21 12.79 -39.23
CA GLU A 11 -5.91 12.84 -39.92
C GLU A 11 -5.29 11.46 -40.08
N PHE A 12 -5.76 10.46 -39.34
CA PHE A 12 -5.27 9.09 -39.42
C PHE A 12 -5.65 8.37 -40.74
N LEU A 13 -6.66 8.85 -41.46
CA LEU A 13 -7.16 8.20 -42.70
C LEU A 13 -6.58 8.79 -43.99
N ALA A 14 -5.72 9.79 -43.95
CA ALA A 14 -5.14 10.43 -45.12
C ALA A 14 -3.75 9.89 -45.54
N ILE A 15 -3.15 8.97 -44.80
CA ILE A 15 -1.81 8.41 -45.11
C ILE A 15 -1.92 6.91 -45.44
N ALA A 16 -2.78 6.60 -46.41
CA ALA A 16 -2.80 5.28 -47.04
C ALA A 16 -2.40 5.43 -48.53
N GLY A 17 -1.14 5.62 -48.80
CA GLY A 17 -0.63 5.65 -50.15
C GLY A 17 0.88 5.82 -50.22
N ALA A 18 1.55 4.70 -50.59
CA ALA A 18 2.87 4.59 -51.19
C ALA A 18 4.10 4.85 -50.24
N GLY A 19 4.89 3.78 -50.04
CA GLY A 19 6.31 3.88 -49.71
C GLY A 19 6.72 3.04 -48.49
N ALA A 20 7.35 1.87 -48.78
CA ALA A 20 8.04 1.08 -47.78
C ALA A 20 9.18 1.89 -47.18
N ALA A 21 9.00 2.33 -45.94
CA ALA A 21 10.06 2.81 -45.08
C ALA A 21 9.89 2.08 -43.72
N LEU A 22 10.91 1.33 -43.36
CA LEU A 22 11.08 0.76 -42.02
C LEU A 22 11.05 1.90 -41.01
N ALA A 23 9.88 2.24 -40.51
CA ALA A 23 9.73 3.10 -39.34
C ALA A 23 9.94 2.22 -38.12
N THR A 24 11.08 2.35 -37.50
CA THR A 24 11.28 1.94 -36.11
C THR A 24 10.18 2.58 -35.29
N LEU A 25 9.20 1.79 -34.87
CA LEU A 25 8.25 2.17 -33.84
C LEU A 25 9.06 2.39 -32.57
N ALA A 26 9.47 3.63 -32.32
CA ALA A 26 9.82 4.07 -30.99
C ALA A 26 8.55 3.94 -30.18
N ALA A 27 8.45 2.86 -29.43
CA ALA A 27 7.41 2.62 -28.47
C ALA A 27 7.48 3.76 -27.43
N CYS A 28 6.68 4.78 -27.60
CA CYS A 28 6.24 5.62 -26.48
C CYS A 28 5.32 4.77 -25.61
N GLY A 29 5.91 3.87 -24.89
CA GLY A 29 5.21 2.95 -24.02
C GLY A 29 5.84 3.00 -22.67
N ASP A 30 5.85 4.15 -22.02
CA ASP A 30 5.96 4.13 -20.59
C ASP A 30 4.59 4.45 -19.98
N SER A 31 3.65 3.58 -20.29
CA SER A 31 2.56 3.33 -19.37
C SER A 31 3.19 2.64 -18.18
N GLN A 32 3.63 3.39 -17.20
CA GLN A 32 3.79 2.93 -15.82
C GLN A 32 2.41 2.53 -15.31
N ILE A 33 1.82 1.52 -15.96
CA ILE A 33 0.71 0.77 -15.39
C ILE A 33 1.35 0.03 -14.22
N GLY A 34 1.27 0.67 -13.05
CA GLY A 34 1.59 0.18 -11.74
C GLY A 34 2.65 -0.93 -11.73
N ALA A 35 3.90 -0.60 -11.39
CA ALA A 35 4.77 -1.64 -10.85
C ALA A 35 3.93 -2.44 -9.85
N PRO A 36 3.89 -3.78 -9.93
CA PRO A 36 3.21 -4.57 -8.93
C PRO A 36 3.68 -4.04 -7.58
N LEU A 37 2.74 -3.61 -6.74
CA LEU A 37 3.09 -3.25 -5.36
C LEU A 37 3.94 -4.39 -4.85
N PRO A 38 5.08 -4.12 -4.19
CA PRO A 38 5.92 -5.19 -3.67
C PRO A 38 5.00 -6.15 -2.90
N ALA A 39 5.07 -7.43 -3.24
CA ALA A 39 4.20 -8.44 -2.62
C ALA A 39 4.40 -8.49 -1.10
N HIS A 40 5.41 -7.83 -0.58
CA HIS A 40 5.73 -7.73 0.84
C HIS A 40 6.48 -6.41 1.12
N ILE A 41 6.47 -5.99 2.37
CA ILE A 41 7.34 -4.93 2.88
C ILE A 41 8.28 -5.51 3.94
N ASP A 42 9.55 -5.14 3.86
CA ASP A 42 10.57 -5.49 4.84
C ASP A 42 10.90 -4.27 5.69
N ILE A 43 10.87 -4.43 6.99
CA ILE A 43 11.24 -3.39 7.94
C ILE A 43 12.30 -3.90 8.93
N VAL A 44 13.24 -3.05 9.30
CA VAL A 44 14.16 -3.31 10.41
C VAL A 44 13.46 -2.92 11.71
N VAL A 45 13.19 -3.89 12.57
CA VAL A 45 12.37 -3.70 13.78
C VAL A 45 12.98 -2.67 14.72
N GLY A 46 14.31 -2.67 14.88
CA GLY A 46 15.04 -1.69 15.71
C GLY A 46 14.89 -0.24 15.27
N SER A 47 14.47 0.01 14.02
CA SER A 47 14.17 1.37 13.53
C SER A 47 12.87 1.94 14.08
N PHE A 48 12.04 1.10 14.71
CA PHE A 48 10.75 1.49 15.27
C PHE A 48 10.74 1.27 16.79
N ALA A 49 11.06 2.30 17.55
CA ALA A 49 11.19 2.21 19.02
C ALA A 49 9.94 1.61 19.70
N GLY A 50 8.75 1.86 19.18
CA GLY A 50 7.51 1.30 19.72
C GLY A 50 7.41 -0.23 19.58
N LEU A 51 8.10 -0.84 18.61
CA LEU A 51 8.15 -2.31 18.46
C LEU A 51 9.03 -3.01 19.50
N ALA A 52 9.76 -2.27 20.34
CA ALA A 52 10.45 -2.82 21.49
C ALA A 52 9.47 -3.25 22.60
N THR A 53 8.29 -2.64 22.65
CA THR A 53 7.25 -2.90 23.65
C THR A 53 6.22 -3.90 23.11
N ILE A 54 6.02 -5.00 23.85
CA ILE A 54 4.99 -5.99 23.49
C ILE A 54 3.60 -5.35 23.59
N GLY A 55 2.77 -5.58 22.56
CA GLY A 55 1.40 -5.09 22.50
C GLY A 55 1.24 -3.67 21.97
N GLN A 56 2.31 -2.91 21.82
CA GLN A 56 2.25 -1.57 21.26
C GLN A 56 2.06 -1.60 19.75
N LEU A 57 1.01 -0.93 19.28
CA LEU A 57 0.70 -0.78 17.87
C LEU A 57 1.52 0.36 17.27
N VAL A 58 2.23 0.10 16.19
CA VAL A 58 3.15 1.04 15.55
C VAL A 58 2.87 1.09 14.05
N LYS A 59 2.78 2.29 13.48
CA LYS A 59 2.71 2.46 12.03
C LYS A 59 4.08 2.14 11.41
N VAL A 60 4.08 1.24 10.44
CA VAL A 60 5.25 0.79 9.70
C VAL A 60 5.00 0.95 8.20
N GLY A 61 5.54 1.99 7.60
CA GLY A 61 5.21 2.37 6.23
C GLY A 61 3.88 3.15 6.11
N ASP A 62 3.37 3.31 4.89
CA ASP A 62 2.25 4.22 4.62
C ASP A 62 0.89 3.65 5.03
N THR A 63 0.69 2.36 4.80
CA THR A 63 -0.61 1.70 4.96
C THR A 63 -0.55 0.44 5.82
N HIS A 64 0.51 0.27 6.60
CA HIS A 64 0.73 -0.90 7.43
C HIS A 64 0.98 -0.51 8.88
N ALA A 65 0.50 -1.33 9.79
CA ALA A 65 0.82 -1.25 11.20
C ALA A 65 1.26 -2.62 11.69
N ALA A 66 2.16 -2.65 12.66
CA ALA A 66 2.62 -3.86 13.32
C ALA A 66 2.64 -3.67 14.83
N LYS A 67 2.55 -4.78 15.56
CA LYS A 67 2.81 -4.85 16.99
C LYS A 67 3.59 -6.10 17.31
N ARG A 68 4.52 -6.00 18.24
CA ARG A 68 5.21 -7.18 18.80
C ARG A 68 4.27 -7.92 19.73
N THR A 69 4.13 -9.22 19.56
CA THR A 69 3.29 -10.09 20.42
C THR A 69 4.11 -11.03 21.29
N GLY A 70 5.39 -11.20 20.99
CA GLY A 70 6.34 -12.01 21.75
C GLY A 70 7.77 -11.67 21.39
N THR A 71 8.73 -12.45 21.83
CA THR A 71 10.16 -12.18 21.60
C THR A 71 10.49 -12.11 20.11
N THR A 72 9.93 -13.02 19.30
CA THR A 72 10.17 -13.12 17.86
C THR A 72 8.89 -13.13 17.03
N THR A 73 7.75 -12.78 17.64
CA THR A 73 6.45 -12.85 17.01
C THR A 73 5.82 -11.46 16.88
N PHE A 74 5.17 -11.23 15.75
CA PHE A 74 4.54 -9.97 15.41
C PHE A 74 3.18 -10.21 14.76
N ASP A 75 2.25 -9.32 15.01
CA ASP A 75 1.03 -9.16 14.23
C ASP A 75 1.18 -7.92 13.36
N ALA A 76 0.67 -7.99 12.13
CA ALA A 76 0.58 -6.84 11.25
C ALA A 76 -0.82 -6.70 10.66
N TYR A 77 -1.19 -5.47 10.34
CA TYR A 77 -2.51 -5.11 9.84
C TYR A 77 -2.41 -4.12 8.69
N SER A 78 -3.28 -4.28 7.71
CA SER A 78 -3.53 -3.21 6.75
C SER A 78 -4.23 -2.06 7.47
N MET A 79 -3.75 -0.84 7.27
CA MET A 79 -4.37 0.38 7.79
C MET A 79 -5.47 0.93 6.86
N ARG A 80 -5.84 0.20 5.81
CA ARG A 80 -6.94 0.60 4.92
C ARG A 80 -8.29 0.29 5.56
N CYS A 81 -9.06 1.35 5.84
CA CYS A 81 -10.41 1.24 6.39
C CYS A 81 -11.31 0.40 5.48
N THR A 82 -11.95 -0.61 6.05
CA THR A 82 -12.81 -1.55 5.32
C THR A 82 -14.14 -0.96 4.88
N HIS A 83 -14.48 0.28 5.31
CA HIS A 83 -15.66 0.99 4.81
C HIS A 83 -15.43 1.57 3.40
N ALA A 84 -14.38 2.39 3.21
CA ALA A 84 -14.17 3.14 1.97
C ALA A 84 -12.68 3.26 1.57
N GLY A 85 -11.79 2.44 2.13
CA GLY A 85 -10.38 2.38 1.74
C GLY A 85 -9.49 3.52 2.23
N CYS A 86 -10.01 4.45 3.05
CA CYS A 86 -9.18 5.52 3.64
C CYS A 86 -8.11 4.93 4.56
N THR A 87 -6.92 5.52 4.56
CA THR A 87 -5.88 5.13 5.52
C THR A 87 -6.25 5.60 6.91
N THR A 88 -6.24 4.69 7.87
CA THR A 88 -6.50 4.99 9.29
C THR A 88 -5.28 5.60 9.95
N ASN A 89 -5.50 6.29 11.07
CA ASN A 89 -4.46 6.75 11.99
C ASN A 89 -4.42 5.85 13.23
N ILE A 90 -3.28 5.81 13.93
CA ILE A 90 -3.18 5.15 15.22
C ILE A 90 -3.32 6.23 16.30
N ILE A 91 -4.41 6.14 17.10
CA ILE A 91 -4.71 7.04 18.19
C ILE A 91 -5.05 6.19 19.41
N ALA A 92 -4.39 6.44 20.54
CA ALA A 92 -4.60 5.69 21.79
C ALA A 92 -4.58 4.15 21.60
N GLN A 93 -3.64 3.65 20.77
CA GLN A 93 -3.49 2.22 20.46
C GLN A 93 -4.70 1.60 19.73
N GLN A 94 -5.48 2.41 19.01
CA GLN A 94 -6.60 2.01 18.17
C GLN A 94 -6.42 2.59 16.77
N PHE A 95 -7.07 1.96 15.77
CA PHE A 95 -7.12 2.54 14.44
C PHE A 95 -8.35 3.44 14.33
N SER A 96 -8.13 4.69 13.95
CA SER A 96 -9.17 5.69 13.72
C SER A 96 -9.21 6.11 12.26
N CYS A 97 -10.34 5.94 11.60
CA CYS A 97 -10.55 6.35 10.22
C CYS A 97 -11.00 7.81 10.14
N PRO A 98 -10.21 8.71 9.52
CA PRO A 98 -10.54 10.14 9.48
C PRO A 98 -11.69 10.47 8.52
N CYS A 99 -12.04 9.57 7.59
CA CYS A 99 -13.05 9.87 6.57
C CYS A 99 -14.47 9.84 7.12
N HIS A 100 -14.82 8.79 7.88
CA HIS A 100 -16.21 8.60 8.35
C HIS A 100 -16.26 8.13 9.82
N GLY A 101 -15.16 8.21 10.56
CA GLY A 101 -15.14 7.96 12.00
C GLY A 101 -15.17 6.49 12.44
N SER A 102 -14.93 5.53 11.53
CA SER A 102 -14.80 4.12 11.95
C SER A 102 -13.63 3.95 12.90
N LEU A 103 -13.83 3.19 13.99
CA LEU A 103 -12.80 2.84 14.95
C LEU A 103 -12.58 1.33 14.97
N PHE A 104 -11.32 0.92 15.09
CA PHE A 104 -10.91 -0.47 15.20
C PHE A 104 -9.96 -0.64 16.40
N ALA A 105 -10.09 -1.75 17.08
CA ALA A 105 -9.18 -2.13 18.17
C ALA A 105 -7.76 -2.42 17.65
N ASN A 106 -6.84 -2.59 18.58
CA ASN A 106 -5.43 -2.90 18.22
C ASN A 106 -5.23 -4.31 17.63
N ASP A 107 -6.25 -5.14 17.59
CA ASP A 107 -6.30 -6.42 16.89
C ASP A 107 -7.04 -6.34 15.54
N GLY A 108 -7.41 -5.13 15.12
CA GLY A 108 -8.12 -4.86 13.87
C GLY A 108 -9.63 -5.04 13.94
N SER A 109 -10.20 -5.52 15.05
CA SER A 109 -11.65 -5.71 15.17
C SER A 109 -12.40 -4.37 15.19
N VAL A 110 -13.63 -4.35 14.65
CA VAL A 110 -14.46 -3.13 14.60
C VAL A 110 -14.95 -2.79 16.01
N ILE A 111 -14.69 -1.56 16.44
CA ILE A 111 -15.28 -0.97 17.66
C ILE A 111 -16.50 -0.10 17.29
N GLN A 112 -16.36 0.70 16.22
CA GLN A 112 -17.39 1.63 15.78
C GLN A 112 -17.43 1.69 14.26
N GLY A 113 -18.65 1.64 13.70
CA GLY A 113 -18.91 1.83 12.28
C GLY A 113 -18.65 3.25 11.78
N PRO A 114 -18.84 3.45 10.47
CA PRO A 114 -19.63 2.65 9.52
C PRO A 114 -18.94 1.41 8.94
N ALA A 115 -17.63 1.15 9.16
CA ALA A 115 -17.03 -0.12 8.79
C ALA A 115 -17.73 -1.30 9.48
N SER A 116 -17.98 -2.37 8.74
CA SER A 116 -18.64 -3.58 9.23
C SER A 116 -17.74 -4.81 9.30
N SER A 117 -16.52 -4.70 8.80
CA SER A 117 -15.52 -5.77 8.76
C SER A 117 -14.23 -5.32 9.40
N SER A 118 -13.53 -6.24 10.08
CA SER A 118 -12.23 -5.99 10.69
C SER A 118 -11.18 -5.59 9.66
N LEU A 119 -10.15 -4.85 10.11
CA LEU A 119 -8.98 -4.60 9.28
C LEU A 119 -8.28 -5.93 8.92
N PRO A 120 -7.80 -6.08 7.68
CA PRO A 120 -7.09 -7.29 7.28
C PRO A 120 -5.82 -7.48 8.12
N LYS A 121 -5.70 -8.67 8.73
CA LYS A 121 -4.45 -9.13 9.34
C LYS A 121 -3.55 -9.69 8.25
N LEU A 122 -2.29 -9.28 8.25
CA LEU A 122 -1.30 -9.62 7.25
C LEU A 122 -0.38 -10.72 7.78
N ALA A 123 0.11 -11.56 6.88
CA ALA A 123 1.10 -12.57 7.25
C ALA A 123 2.44 -11.92 7.59
N THR A 124 3.11 -12.44 8.61
CA THR A 124 4.39 -11.91 9.08
C THR A 124 5.45 -13.00 9.19
N SER A 125 6.68 -12.65 8.88
CA SER A 125 7.87 -13.48 9.12
C SER A 125 8.98 -12.61 9.69
N TYR A 126 9.60 -13.05 10.78
CA TYR A 126 10.67 -12.29 11.44
C TYR A 126 11.99 -13.06 11.43
N ASN A 127 13.05 -12.40 10.99
CA ASN A 127 14.41 -12.91 11.02
C ASN A 127 15.21 -12.18 12.12
N PRO A 128 15.51 -12.85 13.27
CA PRO A 128 16.24 -12.22 14.36
C PRO A 128 17.71 -11.95 14.03
N GLY A 129 18.31 -12.66 13.05
CA GLY A 129 19.72 -12.46 12.66
C GLY A 129 19.94 -11.15 11.92
N THR A 130 18.93 -10.65 11.22
CA THR A 130 18.96 -9.38 10.49
C THR A 130 18.02 -8.33 11.09
N ASP A 131 17.32 -8.68 12.17
CA ASP A 131 16.27 -7.85 12.79
C ASP A 131 15.19 -7.39 11.78
N THR A 132 14.90 -8.24 10.79
CA THR A 132 13.96 -7.90 9.69
C THR A 132 12.62 -8.56 9.91
N LEU A 133 11.56 -7.76 9.87
CA LEU A 133 10.17 -8.21 9.82
C LEU A 133 9.65 -8.04 8.39
N THR A 134 9.29 -9.15 7.75
CA THR A 134 8.60 -9.19 6.45
C THR A 134 7.10 -9.26 6.67
N ILE A 135 6.33 -8.40 6.01
CA ILE A 135 4.86 -8.31 6.07
C ILE A 135 4.33 -8.54 4.64
N ASN A 136 3.45 -9.53 4.46
CA ASN A 136 2.89 -9.95 3.16
C ASN A 136 1.39 -9.66 3.08
#